data_34c36cd0301caecd0f8743579429ef3f
#
_entry.id   34c36cd0301caecd0f8743579429ef3f
#
_cell.length_a   1.000
_cell.length_b   1.000
_cell.length_c   1.000
_cell.angle_alpha   90.00
_cell.angle_beta   90.00
_cell.angle_gamma   90.00
#
_symmetry.space_group_name_H-M   'P 1'
#
loop_
_entity.id
_entity.type
_entity.pdbx_description
1 polymer ?
#
loop_
_entity_poly.entity_id
_entity_poly.type
_entity_poly.pdbx_seq_one_letter_code
_entity_poly.pdbx_strand_id
1 'polypeptide(L)'
;MKSKLVYWLTYAGMWLLALLPFRALYILSDGVCFLMRHVVHYRRKVVRKNLKNSFPEKSEAELREIEREFYRYICDYMLEEIKMMRMSFEDLSRRMEYGNTEEYLAMLEKHGGIVVLIPHYANFEWLTAMGAFMKPEDVPLQVYKPLRNKYMDEMFKIIRARHGGYNVPKHSTAREVIRLRREGKHVVIGLITCLLYTSPSPR
;
A
#
# COMPACT_ATOMS: atom_id res chain seq x y z
N MET A 1 -20.58 9.68 -19.78
CA MET A 1 -20.87 8.26 -20.05
C MET A 1 -19.60 7.42 -20.25
N LYS A 2 -18.65 7.82 -21.15
CA LYS A 2 -17.42 7.04 -21.42
C LYS A 2 -16.60 6.71 -20.16
N SER A 3 -16.47 7.63 -19.19
CA SER A 3 -15.70 7.43 -17.97
C SER A 3 -16.29 6.40 -16.99
N LYS A 4 -17.61 6.27 -16.91
CA LYS A 4 -18.28 5.25 -16.07
C LYS A 4 -18.09 3.85 -16.66
N LEU A 5 -18.22 3.71 -17.97
CA LEU A 5 -18.01 2.41 -18.64
C LEU A 5 -16.57 1.92 -18.45
N VAL A 6 -15.58 2.80 -18.66
CA VAL A 6 -14.16 2.49 -18.43
C VAL A 6 -13.93 2.07 -16.98
N TYR A 7 -14.52 2.77 -16.01
CA TYR A 7 -14.44 2.38 -14.61
C TYR A 7 -14.95 0.96 -14.37
N TRP A 8 -16.16 0.65 -14.81
CA TRP A 8 -16.76 -0.67 -14.58
C TRP A 8 -15.98 -1.79 -15.28
N LEU A 9 -15.47 -1.55 -16.48
CA LEU A 9 -14.61 -2.51 -17.19
C LEU A 9 -13.29 -2.72 -16.44
N THR A 10 -12.66 -1.65 -15.96
CA THR A 10 -11.43 -1.75 -15.16
C THR A 10 -11.69 -2.48 -13.85
N TYR A 11 -12.76 -2.12 -13.14
CA TYR A 11 -13.15 -2.78 -11.90
C TYR A 11 -13.42 -4.27 -12.11
N ALA A 12 -14.20 -4.62 -13.12
CA ALA A 12 -14.49 -6.02 -13.46
C ALA A 12 -13.23 -6.81 -13.83
N GLY A 13 -12.33 -6.21 -14.63
CA GLY A 13 -11.05 -6.81 -14.97
C GLY A 13 -10.16 -7.05 -13.74
N MET A 14 -10.01 -6.07 -12.85
CA MET A 14 -9.27 -6.22 -11.60
C MET A 14 -9.93 -7.26 -10.67
N TRP A 15 -11.25 -7.27 -10.60
CA TRP A 15 -11.99 -8.22 -9.80
C TRP A 15 -11.79 -9.67 -10.29
N LEU A 16 -11.81 -9.89 -11.62
CA LEU A 16 -11.50 -11.19 -12.22
C LEU A 16 -10.06 -11.62 -11.95
N LEU A 17 -9.10 -10.70 -12.08
CA LEU A 17 -7.71 -10.97 -11.72
C LEU A 17 -7.56 -11.35 -10.25
N ALA A 18 -8.30 -10.67 -9.37
CA ALA A 18 -8.30 -10.96 -7.94
C ALA A 18 -8.83 -12.36 -7.57
N LEU A 19 -9.59 -13.03 -8.45
CA LEU A 19 -10.02 -14.41 -8.27
C LEU A 19 -8.89 -15.42 -8.50
N LEU A 20 -7.90 -15.08 -9.30
CA LEU A 20 -6.80 -15.99 -9.61
C LEU A 20 -6.02 -16.39 -8.35
N PRO A 21 -5.56 -17.64 -8.24
CA PRO A 21 -4.64 -18.03 -7.19
C PRO A 21 -3.32 -17.29 -7.33
N PHE A 22 -2.60 -17.08 -6.24
CA PHE A 22 -1.32 -16.35 -6.24
C PHE A 22 -0.31 -16.88 -7.25
N ARG A 23 -0.23 -18.21 -7.44
CA ARG A 23 0.66 -18.80 -8.45
C ARG A 23 0.37 -18.29 -9.87
N ALA A 24 -0.89 -18.21 -10.24
CA ALA A 24 -1.30 -17.69 -11.55
C ALA A 24 -1.03 -16.17 -11.68
N LEU A 25 -1.24 -15.43 -10.59
CA LEU A 25 -0.91 -13.99 -10.54
C LEU A 25 0.59 -13.76 -10.72
N TYR A 26 1.46 -14.54 -10.10
CA TYR A 26 2.91 -14.39 -10.26
C TYR A 26 3.39 -14.77 -11.65
N ILE A 27 2.79 -15.78 -12.30
CA ILE A 27 3.08 -16.07 -13.73
C ILE A 27 2.67 -14.87 -14.61
N LEU A 28 1.51 -14.27 -14.33
CA LEU A 28 1.07 -13.07 -15.03
C LEU A 28 2.02 -11.88 -14.74
N SER A 29 2.49 -11.75 -13.50
CA SER A 29 3.46 -10.74 -13.07
C SER A 29 4.76 -10.86 -13.86
N ASP A 30 5.28 -12.06 -14.04
CA ASP A 30 6.49 -12.30 -14.85
C ASP A 30 6.29 -11.81 -16.30
N GLY A 31 5.11 -12.05 -16.89
CA GLY A 31 4.77 -11.53 -18.22
C GLY A 31 4.69 -10.00 -18.26
N VAL A 32 4.04 -9.37 -17.27
CA VAL A 32 3.96 -7.91 -17.14
C VAL A 32 5.35 -7.32 -16.93
N CYS A 33 6.18 -7.94 -16.09
CA CYS A 33 7.55 -7.53 -15.83
C CYS A 33 8.39 -7.56 -17.11
N PHE A 34 8.26 -8.63 -17.90
CA PHE A 34 8.92 -8.73 -19.21
C PHE A 34 8.53 -7.57 -20.12
N LEU A 35 7.24 -7.29 -20.25
CA LEU A 35 6.74 -6.17 -21.07
C LEU A 35 7.25 -4.82 -20.57
N MET A 36 7.16 -4.55 -19.27
CA MET A 36 7.60 -3.29 -18.66
C MET A 36 9.09 -3.05 -18.85
N ARG A 37 9.90 -4.10 -18.76
CA ARG A 37 11.35 -4.01 -18.82
C ARG A 37 11.90 -3.97 -20.25
N HIS A 38 11.34 -4.78 -21.14
CA HIS A 38 11.92 -5.02 -22.48
C HIS A 38 11.17 -4.31 -23.60
N VAL A 39 9.87 -4.02 -23.44
CA VAL A 39 9.05 -3.37 -24.47
C VAL A 39 8.81 -1.90 -24.11
N VAL A 40 8.23 -1.64 -22.95
CA VAL A 40 7.82 -0.29 -22.53
C VAL A 40 8.99 0.51 -21.97
N HIS A 41 10.02 -0.15 -21.42
CA HIS A 41 11.16 0.49 -20.73
C HIS A 41 10.72 1.48 -19.63
N TYR A 42 9.69 1.09 -18.86
CA TYR A 42 9.02 1.95 -17.89
C TYR A 42 10.01 2.59 -16.90
N ARG A 43 10.12 3.91 -16.96
CA ARG A 43 10.96 4.75 -16.09
C ARG A 43 12.43 4.29 -15.94
N ARG A 44 12.98 3.53 -16.89
CA ARG A 44 14.31 2.91 -16.80
C ARG A 44 15.43 3.90 -16.47
N LYS A 45 15.39 5.11 -17.05
CA LYS A 45 16.39 6.16 -16.77
C LYS A 45 16.34 6.61 -15.31
N VAL A 46 15.13 6.73 -14.73
CA VAL A 46 14.93 7.13 -13.33
C VAL A 46 15.41 6.04 -12.39
N VAL A 47 15.01 4.79 -12.65
CA VAL A 47 15.43 3.63 -11.84
C VAL A 47 16.95 3.52 -11.81
N ARG A 48 17.61 3.54 -12.97
CA ARG A 48 19.08 3.47 -13.06
C ARG A 48 19.79 4.60 -12.37
N LYS A 49 19.27 5.85 -12.52
CA LYS A 49 19.82 7.01 -11.81
C LYS A 49 19.74 6.82 -10.30
N ASN A 50 18.59 6.36 -9.80
CA ASN A 50 18.40 6.15 -8.38
C ASN A 50 19.31 5.03 -7.85
N LEU A 51 19.42 3.93 -8.57
CA LEU A 51 20.31 2.82 -8.18
C LEU A 51 21.76 3.27 -8.09
N LYS A 52 22.26 4.01 -9.09
CA LYS A 52 23.63 4.56 -9.05
C LYS A 52 23.89 5.50 -7.90
N ASN A 53 22.86 6.31 -7.54
CA ASN A 53 22.97 7.24 -6.43
C ASN A 53 22.90 6.53 -5.06
N SER A 54 22.11 5.45 -4.97
CA SER A 54 21.92 4.71 -3.72
C SER A 54 23.02 3.68 -3.44
N PHE A 55 23.66 3.19 -4.47
CA PHE A 55 24.70 2.16 -4.40
C PHE A 55 25.90 2.53 -5.28
N PRO A 56 26.60 3.64 -4.95
CA PRO A 56 27.71 4.13 -5.76
C PRO A 56 28.91 3.15 -5.81
N GLU A 57 29.01 2.27 -4.80
CA GLU A 57 30.06 1.26 -4.68
C GLU A 57 29.85 0.02 -5.54
N LYS A 58 28.61 -0.17 -6.09
CA LYS A 58 28.29 -1.37 -6.84
C LYS A 58 28.67 -1.28 -8.31
N SER A 59 29.12 -2.41 -8.84
CA SER A 59 29.41 -2.56 -10.27
C SER A 59 28.15 -2.44 -11.14
N GLU A 60 28.32 -2.11 -12.41
CA GLU A 60 27.21 -2.07 -13.38
C GLU A 60 26.49 -3.42 -13.53
N ALA A 61 27.17 -4.55 -13.27
CA ALA A 61 26.55 -5.87 -13.30
C ALA A 61 25.60 -6.07 -12.11
N GLU A 62 26.04 -5.71 -10.91
CA GLU A 62 25.21 -5.76 -9.70
C GLU A 62 24.01 -4.80 -9.79
N LEU A 63 24.23 -3.58 -10.31
CA LEU A 63 23.13 -2.63 -10.51
C LEU A 63 22.09 -3.14 -11.51
N ARG A 64 22.48 -3.87 -12.56
CA ARG A 64 21.53 -4.53 -13.48
C ARG A 64 20.75 -5.65 -12.83
N GLU A 65 21.36 -6.37 -11.90
CA GLU A 65 20.69 -7.40 -11.12
C GLU A 65 19.64 -6.78 -10.19
N ILE A 66 20.02 -5.75 -9.43
CA ILE A 66 19.07 -5.01 -8.57
C ILE A 66 17.95 -4.36 -9.41
N GLU A 67 18.26 -3.82 -10.60
CA GLU A 67 17.24 -3.31 -11.53
C GLU A 67 16.24 -4.41 -11.92
N ARG A 68 16.71 -5.62 -12.16
CA ARG A 68 15.86 -6.77 -12.50
C ARG A 68 14.92 -7.13 -11.35
N GLU A 69 15.46 -7.26 -10.15
CA GLU A 69 14.70 -7.57 -8.95
C GLU A 69 13.69 -6.47 -8.61
N PHE A 70 14.05 -5.20 -8.79
CA PHE A 70 13.14 -4.08 -8.63
C PHE A 70 11.91 -4.17 -9.55
N TYR A 71 12.11 -4.46 -10.84
CA TYR A 71 10.99 -4.60 -11.77
C TYR A 71 10.11 -5.79 -11.45
N ARG A 72 10.70 -6.91 -11.02
CA ARG A 72 9.95 -8.06 -10.55
C ARG A 72 9.11 -7.70 -9.33
N TYR A 73 9.74 -7.13 -8.33
CA TYR A 73 9.06 -6.69 -7.11
C TYR A 73 7.89 -5.74 -7.40
N ILE A 74 8.07 -4.71 -8.24
CA ILE A 74 6.99 -3.74 -8.49
C ILE A 74 5.82 -4.36 -9.25
N CYS A 75 6.07 -5.33 -10.15
CA CYS A 75 5.01 -6.04 -10.84
C CYS A 75 4.24 -6.97 -9.90
N ASP A 76 4.94 -7.72 -9.05
CA ASP A 76 4.33 -8.56 -8.02
C ASP A 76 3.49 -7.72 -7.07
N TYR A 77 4.04 -6.63 -6.55
CA TYR A 77 3.35 -5.69 -5.68
C TYR A 77 2.04 -5.18 -6.30
N MET A 78 2.06 -4.75 -7.57
CA MET A 78 0.85 -4.25 -8.25
C MET A 78 -0.25 -5.31 -8.36
N LEU A 79 0.10 -6.57 -8.60
CA LEU A 79 -0.89 -7.66 -8.69
C LEU A 79 -1.37 -8.12 -7.31
N GLU A 80 -0.50 -8.07 -6.31
CA GLU A 80 -0.87 -8.33 -4.91
C GLU A 80 -1.85 -7.30 -4.38
N GLU A 81 -1.71 -6.03 -4.78
CA GLU A 81 -2.71 -4.99 -4.48
C GLU A 81 -4.07 -5.30 -5.10
N ILE A 82 -4.08 -5.75 -6.36
CA ILE A 82 -5.32 -6.19 -7.01
C ILE A 82 -5.92 -7.39 -6.27
N LYS A 83 -5.07 -8.32 -5.81
CA LYS A 83 -5.50 -9.50 -5.05
C LYS A 83 -6.23 -9.14 -3.76
N MET A 84 -5.86 -8.03 -3.10
CA MET A 84 -6.55 -7.55 -1.90
C MET A 84 -8.05 -7.33 -2.09
N MET A 85 -8.53 -7.07 -3.30
CA MET A 85 -9.98 -6.96 -3.57
C MET A 85 -10.77 -8.21 -3.16
N ARG A 86 -10.13 -9.39 -3.17
CA ARG A 86 -10.76 -10.69 -2.88
C ARG A 86 -10.04 -11.53 -1.85
N MET A 87 -8.88 -11.10 -1.38
CA MET A 87 -8.10 -11.82 -0.39
C MET A 87 -8.85 -11.89 0.94
N SER A 88 -8.96 -13.09 1.52
CA SER A 88 -9.49 -13.26 2.85
C SER A 88 -8.46 -12.82 3.90
N PHE A 89 -8.93 -12.55 5.12
CA PHE A 89 -8.01 -12.26 6.22
C PHE A 89 -7.13 -13.47 6.55
N GLU A 90 -7.66 -14.68 6.42
CA GLU A 90 -6.90 -15.93 6.62
C GLU A 90 -5.76 -16.08 5.60
N ASP A 91 -6.03 -15.79 4.30
CA ASP A 91 -4.99 -15.82 3.27
C ASP A 91 -3.92 -14.77 3.51
N LEU A 92 -4.31 -13.60 3.99
CA LEU A 92 -3.39 -12.53 4.36
C LEU A 92 -2.50 -12.96 5.55
N SER A 93 -3.09 -13.49 6.62
CA SER A 93 -2.38 -13.90 7.84
C SER A 93 -1.38 -15.03 7.61
N ARG A 94 -1.59 -15.85 6.58
CA ARG A 94 -0.60 -16.86 6.15
C ARG A 94 0.63 -16.25 5.48
N ARG A 95 0.57 -14.98 5.06
CA ARG A 95 1.60 -14.31 4.26
C ARG A 95 2.26 -13.14 4.98
N MET A 96 1.60 -12.62 5.99
CA MET A 96 2.05 -11.50 6.77
C MET A 96 1.82 -11.78 8.25
N GLU A 97 2.89 -11.74 9.01
CA GLU A 97 2.85 -11.83 10.46
C GLU A 97 2.91 -10.42 11.07
N TYR A 98 2.08 -10.18 12.06
CA TYR A 98 2.10 -8.97 12.86
C TYR A 98 2.76 -9.31 14.19
N GLY A 99 4.02 -8.90 14.35
CA GLY A 99 4.74 -9.05 15.62
C GLY A 99 4.27 -8.04 16.67
N ASN A 100 4.45 -8.37 17.94
CA ASN A 100 4.20 -7.48 19.09
C ASN A 100 2.79 -6.87 19.14
N THR A 101 1.78 -7.59 18.63
CA THR A 101 0.39 -7.09 18.60
C THR A 101 -0.15 -6.80 20.00
N GLU A 102 0.22 -7.57 21.01
CA GLU A 102 -0.20 -7.35 22.40
C GLU A 102 0.32 -6.02 22.95
N GLU A 103 1.62 -5.74 22.76
CA GLU A 103 2.24 -4.47 23.17
C GLU A 103 1.58 -3.28 22.44
N TYR A 104 1.38 -3.42 21.14
CA TYR A 104 0.71 -2.43 20.30
C TYR A 104 -0.71 -2.13 20.81
N LEU A 105 -1.51 -3.14 21.10
CA LEU A 105 -2.88 -2.98 21.60
C LEU A 105 -2.90 -2.41 23.01
N ALA A 106 -1.99 -2.81 23.90
CA ALA A 106 -1.83 -2.25 25.22
C ALA A 106 -1.46 -0.74 25.19
N MET A 107 -0.58 -0.35 24.28
CA MET A 107 -0.25 1.07 24.06
C MET A 107 -1.47 1.86 23.56
N LEU A 108 -2.22 1.29 22.62
CA LEU A 108 -3.43 1.91 22.09
C LEU A 108 -4.48 2.12 23.18
N GLU A 109 -4.75 1.12 24.01
CA GLU A 109 -5.68 1.18 25.14
C GLU A 109 -5.24 2.21 26.18
N LYS A 110 -3.96 2.22 26.55
CA LYS A 110 -3.39 3.15 27.53
C LYS A 110 -3.45 4.60 27.08
N HIS A 111 -3.18 4.89 25.84
CA HIS A 111 -3.04 6.27 25.32
C HIS A 111 -4.24 6.72 24.48
N GLY A 112 -5.10 5.79 24.08
CA GLY A 112 -6.27 6.01 23.23
C GLY A 112 -5.93 6.47 21.81
N GLY A 113 -4.65 6.54 21.44
CA GLY A 113 -4.21 6.88 20.09
C GLY A 113 -2.71 6.68 19.92
N ILE A 114 -2.33 6.18 18.75
CA ILE A 114 -0.93 5.97 18.34
C ILE A 114 -0.71 6.38 16.89
N VAL A 115 0.51 6.78 16.59
CA VAL A 115 0.97 7.06 15.23
C VAL A 115 1.95 5.97 14.83
N VAL A 116 1.65 5.28 13.74
CA VAL A 116 2.49 4.24 13.16
C VAL A 116 3.20 4.81 11.94
N LEU A 117 4.51 4.88 11.99
CA LEU A 117 5.33 5.29 10.86
C LEU A 117 5.68 4.07 10.01
N ILE A 118 5.27 4.08 8.77
CA ILE A 118 5.37 2.93 7.86
C ILE A 118 6.35 3.28 6.74
N PRO A 119 7.44 2.53 6.53
CA PRO A 119 8.31 2.72 5.37
C PRO A 119 7.66 2.15 4.10
N HIS A 120 8.07 2.64 2.93
CA HIS A 120 7.76 1.99 1.66
C HIS A 120 8.65 0.74 1.50
N TYR A 121 8.31 -0.31 2.22
CA TYR A 121 9.06 -1.55 2.25
C TYR A 121 8.11 -2.75 2.11
N ALA A 122 8.47 -3.72 1.29
CA ALA A 122 7.63 -4.87 0.98
C ALA A 122 6.19 -4.47 0.58
N ASN A 123 5.19 -5.28 0.83
CA ASN A 123 3.79 -4.92 0.58
C ASN A 123 3.18 -4.19 1.78
N PHE A 124 3.54 -2.91 1.96
CA PHE A 124 3.08 -2.07 3.06
C PHE A 124 1.55 -1.80 3.03
N GLU A 125 0.89 -1.94 1.88
CA GLU A 125 -0.57 -1.79 1.79
C GLU A 125 -1.30 -2.90 2.57
N TRP A 126 -0.70 -4.07 2.74
CA TRP A 126 -1.28 -5.14 3.55
C TRP A 126 -1.34 -4.81 5.04
N LEU A 127 -0.58 -3.82 5.51
CA LEU A 127 -0.69 -3.30 6.88
C LEU A 127 -2.08 -2.73 7.17
N THR A 128 -2.84 -2.37 6.14
CA THR A 128 -4.23 -1.91 6.28
C THR A 128 -5.15 -2.96 6.93
N ALA A 129 -4.76 -4.24 6.86
CA ALA A 129 -5.48 -5.34 7.50
C ALA A 129 -5.30 -5.44 9.01
N MET A 130 -4.44 -4.61 9.62
CA MET A 130 -4.35 -4.51 11.10
C MET A 130 -5.70 -4.24 11.74
N GLY A 131 -6.61 -3.54 11.05
CA GLY A 131 -7.96 -3.31 11.54
C GLY A 131 -8.74 -4.58 11.91
N ALA A 132 -8.39 -5.72 11.32
CA ALA A 132 -9.04 -7.00 11.63
C ALA A 132 -8.69 -7.56 13.03
N PHE A 133 -7.61 -7.08 13.66
CA PHE A 133 -7.21 -7.46 15.02
C PHE A 133 -7.68 -6.46 16.09
N MET A 134 -8.29 -5.36 15.68
CA MET A 134 -8.67 -4.26 16.55
C MET A 134 -10.07 -4.46 17.13
N LYS A 135 -10.32 -3.82 18.26
CA LYS A 135 -11.65 -3.77 18.90
C LYS A 135 -12.58 -2.86 18.08
N PRO A 136 -13.91 -2.97 18.21
CA PRO A 136 -14.87 -2.11 17.49
C PRO A 136 -14.75 -0.61 17.78
N GLU A 137 -14.18 -0.24 18.91
CA GLU A 137 -13.90 1.15 19.30
C GLU A 137 -12.61 1.69 18.67
N ASP A 138 -11.76 0.84 18.13
CA ASP A 138 -10.48 1.22 17.55
C ASP A 138 -10.64 1.55 16.07
N VAL A 139 -10.09 2.68 15.64
CA VAL A 139 -10.19 3.17 14.27
C VAL A 139 -8.82 3.26 13.61
N PRO A 140 -8.48 2.34 12.70
CA PRO A 140 -7.24 2.41 11.92
C PRO A 140 -7.37 3.40 10.78
N LEU A 141 -6.88 4.61 11.00
CA LEU A 141 -6.85 5.71 10.03
C LEU A 141 -5.73 5.52 9.02
N GLN A 142 -6.10 5.42 7.76
CA GLN A 142 -5.18 5.37 6.62
C GLN A 142 -5.16 6.72 5.94
N VAL A 143 -4.11 7.48 6.20
CA VAL A 143 -3.96 8.82 5.61
C VAL A 143 -3.50 8.70 4.17
N TYR A 144 -4.29 9.24 3.24
CA TYR A 144 -3.97 9.14 1.82
C TYR A 144 -4.11 10.46 1.08
N LYS A 145 -3.47 10.55 -0.08
CA LYS A 145 -3.64 11.67 -1.02
C LYS A 145 -4.70 11.28 -2.06
N PRO A 146 -5.86 11.97 -2.13
CA PRO A 146 -6.89 11.69 -3.13
C PRO A 146 -6.34 11.71 -4.56
N LEU A 147 -6.75 10.76 -5.35
CA LEU A 147 -6.37 10.66 -6.75
C LEU A 147 -7.20 11.65 -7.60
N ARG A 148 -6.60 12.15 -8.70
CA ARG A 148 -7.32 13.02 -9.65
C ARG A 148 -8.50 12.31 -10.31
N ASN A 149 -8.34 11.02 -10.59
CA ASN A 149 -9.41 10.20 -11.14
C ASN A 149 -10.29 9.69 -9.99
N LYS A 150 -11.49 10.23 -9.84
CA LYS A 150 -12.45 9.90 -8.78
C LYS A 150 -12.84 8.41 -8.74
N TYR A 151 -12.89 7.77 -9.89
CA TYR A 151 -13.24 6.35 -9.98
C TYR A 151 -12.13 5.45 -9.46
N MET A 152 -10.87 5.76 -9.80
CA MET A 152 -9.72 5.07 -9.24
C MET A 152 -9.60 5.33 -7.75
N ASP A 153 -9.87 6.56 -7.29
CA ASP A 153 -9.87 6.92 -5.88
C ASP A 153 -10.85 6.05 -5.08
N GLU A 154 -12.09 5.93 -5.55
CA GLU A 154 -13.10 5.07 -4.91
C GLU A 154 -12.68 3.59 -4.90
N MET A 155 -12.11 3.11 -5.98
CA MET A 155 -11.65 1.72 -6.06
C MET A 155 -10.57 1.41 -5.02
N PHE A 156 -9.56 2.28 -4.90
CA PHE A 156 -8.52 2.10 -3.88
C PHE A 156 -9.07 2.23 -2.45
N LYS A 157 -10.03 3.10 -2.20
CA LYS A 157 -10.71 3.17 -0.89
C LYS A 157 -11.42 1.86 -0.54
N ILE A 158 -12.13 1.26 -1.52
CA ILE A 158 -12.81 -0.03 -1.33
C ILE A 158 -11.80 -1.12 -0.98
N ILE A 159 -10.67 -1.19 -1.70
CA ILE A 159 -9.61 -2.16 -1.44
C ILE A 159 -9.07 -2.01 -0.02
N ARG A 160 -8.68 -0.79 0.36
CA ARG A 160 -8.09 -0.50 1.66
C ARG A 160 -9.06 -0.66 2.84
N ALA A 161 -10.35 -0.39 2.62
CA ALA A 161 -11.37 -0.53 3.67
C ALA A 161 -11.79 -1.99 3.92
N ARG A 162 -11.40 -2.91 3.04
CA ARG A 162 -11.86 -4.31 3.08
C ARG A 162 -11.61 -5.02 4.43
N HIS A 163 -10.51 -4.70 5.09
CA HIS A 163 -10.12 -5.30 6.37
C HIS A 163 -10.21 -4.32 7.55
N GLY A 164 -11.16 -3.39 7.49
CA GLY A 164 -11.45 -2.46 8.59
C GLY A 164 -10.72 -1.13 8.51
N GLY A 165 -9.92 -0.89 7.47
CA GLY A 165 -9.21 0.38 7.30
C GLY A 165 -10.15 1.57 7.07
N TYR A 166 -9.90 2.69 7.75
CA TYR A 166 -10.65 3.93 7.63
C TYR A 166 -9.85 4.98 6.84
N ASN A 167 -10.26 5.20 5.60
CA ASN A 167 -9.54 6.09 4.66
C ASN A 167 -9.80 7.57 4.97
N VAL A 168 -8.74 8.34 5.22
CA VAL A 168 -8.84 9.78 5.51
C VAL A 168 -7.94 10.58 4.57
N PRO A 169 -8.51 11.56 3.84
CA PRO A 169 -7.70 12.47 3.05
C PRO A 169 -6.73 13.27 3.92
N LYS A 170 -5.47 13.41 3.48
CA LYS A 170 -4.40 14.05 4.25
C LYS A 170 -4.75 15.44 4.82
N HIS A 171 -5.57 16.23 4.11
CA HIS A 171 -5.95 17.58 4.52
C HIS A 171 -7.03 17.62 5.59
N SER A 172 -7.74 16.52 5.85
CA SER A 172 -8.78 16.41 6.87
C SER A 172 -8.38 15.55 8.07
N THR A 173 -7.17 14.98 8.07
CA THR A 173 -6.70 14.04 9.10
C THR A 173 -6.83 14.58 10.51
N ALA A 174 -6.31 15.80 10.79
CA ALA A 174 -6.36 16.36 12.13
C ALA A 174 -7.81 16.56 12.64
N ARG A 175 -8.70 17.04 11.76
CA ARG A 175 -10.12 17.23 12.10
C ARG A 175 -10.79 15.90 12.43
N GLU A 176 -10.50 14.88 11.65
CA GLU A 176 -11.09 13.55 11.81
C GLU A 176 -10.60 12.86 13.09
N VAL A 177 -9.32 12.98 13.41
CA VAL A 177 -8.74 12.49 14.67
C VAL A 177 -9.45 13.15 15.87
N ILE A 178 -9.60 14.48 15.85
CA ILE A 178 -10.26 15.20 16.93
C ILE A 178 -11.72 14.76 17.08
N ARG A 179 -12.44 14.57 15.96
CA ARG A 179 -13.83 14.08 15.96
C ARG A 179 -13.93 12.71 16.62
N LEU A 180 -13.15 11.75 16.15
CA LEU A 180 -13.16 10.38 16.67
C LEU A 180 -12.78 10.30 18.15
N ARG A 181 -11.77 11.08 18.57
CA ARG A 181 -11.37 11.16 19.97
C ARG A 181 -12.48 11.71 20.86
N ARG A 182 -13.25 12.72 20.41
CA ARG A 182 -14.44 13.25 21.12
C ARG A 182 -15.57 12.23 21.23
N GLU A 183 -15.64 11.29 20.27
CA GLU A 183 -16.59 10.17 20.28
C GLU A 183 -16.12 8.99 21.15
N GLY A 184 -15.01 9.14 21.89
CA GLY A 184 -14.44 8.09 22.75
C GLY A 184 -13.74 6.98 21.99
N LYS A 185 -13.43 7.18 20.69
CA LYS A 185 -12.73 6.20 19.87
C LYS A 185 -11.23 6.25 20.11
N HIS A 186 -10.59 5.10 20.07
CA HIS A 186 -9.14 5.00 19.96
C HIS A 186 -8.73 5.15 18.49
N VAL A 187 -7.64 5.86 18.23
CA VAL A 187 -7.25 6.19 16.86
C VAL A 187 -5.84 5.71 16.57
N VAL A 188 -5.70 4.92 15.53
CA VAL A 188 -4.39 4.53 14.99
C VAL A 188 -4.17 5.25 13.68
N ILE A 189 -3.11 6.05 13.60
CA ILE A 189 -2.80 6.84 12.40
C ILE A 189 -1.63 6.19 11.67
N GLY A 190 -1.90 5.52 10.56
CA GLY A 190 -0.87 5.00 9.65
C GLY A 190 -0.35 6.11 8.74
N LEU A 191 0.92 6.43 8.85
CA LEU A 191 1.61 7.39 7.99
C LEU A 191 2.71 6.67 7.21
N ILE A 192 2.56 6.62 5.89
CA ILE A 192 3.63 6.14 5.04
C ILE A 192 4.67 7.25 4.91
N THR A 193 5.83 7.03 5.53
CA THR A 193 6.92 8.00 5.59
C THR A 193 8.01 7.64 4.60
N CYS A 194 8.40 8.63 3.78
CA CYS A 194 9.52 8.50 2.86
C CYS A 194 10.52 9.62 3.12
N LEU A 195 11.80 9.32 2.98
CA LEU A 195 12.84 10.35 2.97
C LEU A 195 12.67 11.20 1.71
N LEU A 196 12.13 12.40 1.86
CA LEU A 196 12.12 13.41 0.81
C LEU A 196 13.45 14.19 0.91
N TYR A 197 14.39 13.86 0.05
CA TYR A 197 15.69 14.54 -0.04
C TYR A 197 15.60 16.04 -0.34
N THR A 198 14.42 16.53 -0.72
CA THR A 198 14.19 17.92 -1.14
C THR A 198 13.48 18.80 -0.11
N SER A 199 13.04 18.25 1.01
CA SER A 199 12.41 19.01 2.07
C SER A 199 13.31 19.02 3.30
N PRO A 200 13.94 20.16 3.64
CA PRO A 200 14.63 20.28 4.91
C PRO A 200 13.62 20.03 6.04
N SER A 201 13.99 19.20 7.01
CA SER A 201 13.20 19.04 8.22
C SER A 201 13.03 20.42 8.87
N PRO A 202 11.81 20.84 9.24
CA PRO A 202 11.68 22.07 10.02
C PRO A 202 12.47 21.89 11.32
N ARG A 203 13.41 22.79 11.55
CA ARG A 203 14.17 22.88 12.80
C ARG A 203 13.32 23.51 13.88
#